data_e621589307b54b4c845b90dbbce54221
#
_entry.id   e621589307b54b4c845b90dbbce54221
#
_cell.length_a   1.000
_cell.length_b   1.000
_cell.length_c   1.000
_cell.angle_alpha   90.00
_cell.angle_beta   90.00
_cell.angle_gamma   90.00
#
_symmetry.space_group_name_H-M   'P 1'
#
loop_
_entity.id
_entity.type
_entity.pdbx_description
1 polymer ?
#
loop_
_entity_poly.entity_id
_entity_poly.type
_entity_poly.pdbx_seq_one_letter_code
_entity_poly.pdbx_strand_id
1 'polypeptide(L)'
;FKSYILECGTLTNKNILKKFISLFIILYSVIKSTYILKKEKPDLVFGFGGYASFPVALASKIFNLPLFIYENNIILGRSNKILAFFSKKIFLAKKISKNLPNKYIKKIYEVGPILDKKIINYLPKKKNNQKKLFSVLILGGSQGAKIFGEIIPSAISMIKNEGFEVEVMQQCLKD
;
A
#
# COMPACT_ATOMS: atom_id res chain seq x y z
N PHE A 1 0.60 -18.85 12.29
CA PHE A 1 1.78 -18.12 11.79
C PHE A 1 2.47 -17.39 12.92
N LYS A 2 3.82 -17.40 12.95
CA LYS A 2 4.58 -16.54 13.86
C LYS A 2 4.57 -15.12 13.31
N SER A 3 4.37 -14.10 14.16
CA SER A 3 4.40 -12.69 13.81
C SER A 3 5.38 -11.92 14.68
N TYR A 4 6.01 -10.92 14.10
CA TYR A 4 6.95 -10.04 14.79
C TYR A 4 6.58 -8.59 14.53
N ILE A 5 6.57 -7.77 15.56
CA ILE A 5 6.31 -6.34 15.45
C ILE A 5 7.64 -5.60 15.41
N LEU A 6 7.81 -4.78 14.37
CA LEU A 6 8.96 -3.90 14.20
C LEU A 6 8.49 -2.44 14.22
N GLU A 7 9.24 -1.60 14.89
CA GLU A 7 9.01 -0.17 14.86
C GLU A 7 9.50 0.41 13.53
N CYS A 8 8.79 1.41 13.01
CA CYS A 8 9.07 1.98 11.71
C CYS A 8 9.33 3.47 11.81
N GLY A 9 10.56 3.88 11.53
CA GLY A 9 10.90 5.29 11.35
C GLY A 9 10.52 5.78 9.95
N THR A 10 10.02 7.02 9.84
CA THR A 10 9.74 7.67 8.56
C THR A 10 10.72 8.80 8.30
N LEU A 11 11.42 8.75 7.16
CA LEU A 11 12.37 9.80 6.75
C LEU A 11 11.69 11.00 6.07
N THR A 12 10.36 11.03 6.02
CA THR A 12 9.57 12.08 5.33
C THR A 12 9.33 13.32 6.17
N ASN A 13 9.69 13.32 7.45
CA ASN A 13 9.52 14.48 8.32
C ASN A 13 10.37 15.68 7.84
N LYS A 14 9.78 16.89 7.83
CA LYS A 14 10.50 18.13 7.51
C LYS A 14 11.46 18.54 8.61
N ASN A 15 11.21 18.18 9.86
CA ASN A 15 12.02 18.53 11.02
C ASN A 15 13.28 17.64 11.10
N ILE A 16 14.46 18.27 11.20
CA ILE A 16 15.76 17.59 11.26
C ILE A 16 15.87 16.68 12.49
N LEU A 17 15.43 17.12 13.67
CA LEU A 17 15.47 16.31 14.89
C LEU A 17 14.63 15.03 14.72
N LYS A 18 13.44 15.14 14.14
CA LYS A 18 12.58 13.97 13.86
C LYS A 18 13.20 13.01 12.84
N LYS A 19 14.01 13.51 11.89
CA LYS A 19 14.78 12.66 10.97
C LYS A 19 15.86 11.87 11.70
N PHE A 20 16.59 12.48 12.63
CA PHE A 20 17.59 11.77 13.44
C PHE A 20 16.94 10.68 14.29
N ILE A 21 15.86 10.99 15.00
CA ILE A 21 15.10 9.99 15.77
C ILE A 21 14.64 8.85 14.87
N SER A 22 14.09 9.16 13.70
CA SER A 22 13.65 8.13 12.74
C SER A 22 14.81 7.26 12.26
N LEU A 23 16.00 7.82 12.07
CA LEU A 23 17.19 7.07 11.68
C LEU A 23 17.60 6.07 12.77
N PHE A 24 17.59 6.49 14.04
CA PHE A 24 17.85 5.57 15.17
C PHE A 24 16.82 4.45 15.25
N ILE A 25 15.54 4.76 15.08
CA ILE A 25 14.47 3.75 15.04
C ILE A 25 14.71 2.74 13.91
N ILE A 26 15.09 3.21 12.72
CA ILE A 26 15.40 2.35 11.58
C ILE A 26 16.61 1.44 11.89
N LEU A 27 17.69 2.00 12.44
CA LEU A 27 18.87 1.22 12.81
C LEU A 27 18.55 0.16 13.86
N TYR A 28 17.82 0.52 14.91
CA TYR A 28 17.35 -0.43 15.92
C TYR A 28 16.51 -1.55 15.28
N SER A 29 15.58 -1.17 14.38
CA SER A 29 14.73 -2.15 13.69
C SER A 29 15.50 -3.05 12.72
N VAL A 30 16.59 -2.56 12.12
CA VAL A 30 17.50 -3.40 11.32
C VAL A 30 18.21 -4.43 12.21
N ILE A 31 18.72 -4.01 13.39
CA ILE A 31 19.36 -4.92 14.34
C ILE A 31 18.36 -6.00 14.81
N LYS A 32 17.14 -5.58 15.19
CA LYS A 32 16.07 -6.50 15.59
C LYS A 32 15.69 -7.47 14.46
N SER A 33 15.61 -6.96 13.22
CA SER A 33 15.36 -7.78 12.03
C SER A 33 16.48 -8.79 11.79
N THR A 34 17.74 -8.39 11.97
CA THR A 34 18.90 -9.28 11.87
C THR A 34 18.82 -10.44 12.86
N TYR A 35 18.44 -10.14 14.11
CA TYR A 35 18.21 -11.18 15.12
C TYR A 35 17.09 -12.15 14.72
N ILE A 36 15.94 -11.61 14.22
CA ILE A 36 14.81 -12.41 13.77
C ILE A 36 15.23 -13.33 12.60
N LEU A 37 15.88 -12.78 11.57
CA LEU A 37 16.34 -13.56 10.42
C LEU A 37 17.34 -14.66 10.80
N LYS A 38 18.24 -14.38 11.76
CA LYS A 38 19.18 -15.38 12.29
C LYS A 38 18.45 -16.50 13.02
N LYS A 39 17.39 -16.16 13.79
CA LYS A 39 16.58 -17.11 14.55
C LYS A 39 15.71 -17.98 13.64
N GLU A 40 14.97 -17.35 12.71
CA GLU A 40 13.96 -18.03 11.89
C GLU A 40 14.55 -18.68 10.64
N LYS A 41 15.76 -18.28 10.20
CA LYS A 41 16.51 -18.82 9.05
C LYS A 41 15.64 -18.98 7.78
N PRO A 42 14.97 -17.92 7.31
CA PRO A 42 14.12 -18.03 6.12
C PRO A 42 14.97 -18.20 4.86
N ASP A 43 14.42 -18.85 3.84
CA ASP A 43 15.07 -19.03 2.53
C ASP A 43 15.02 -17.76 1.66
N LEU A 44 14.04 -16.87 1.92
CA LEU A 44 13.85 -15.61 1.21
C LEU A 44 13.11 -14.58 2.07
N VAL A 45 13.24 -13.32 1.68
CA VAL A 45 12.46 -12.21 2.24
C VAL A 45 11.57 -11.63 1.15
N PHE A 46 10.28 -11.47 1.47
CA PHE A 46 9.30 -10.88 0.58
C PHE A 46 8.74 -9.58 1.18
N GLY A 47 9.01 -8.43 0.54
CA GLY A 47 8.58 -7.11 0.98
C GLY A 47 7.38 -6.61 0.19
N PHE A 48 6.31 -6.20 0.90
CA PHE A 48 5.11 -5.61 0.29
C PHE A 48 5.14 -4.08 0.27
N GLY A 49 6.32 -3.49 0.40
CA GLY A 49 6.48 -2.05 0.45
C GLY A 49 6.18 -1.43 1.82
N GLY A 50 6.07 -0.09 1.83
CA GLY A 50 5.94 0.66 3.07
C GLY A 50 7.25 0.74 3.87
N TYR A 51 7.23 1.56 4.92
CA TYR A 51 8.43 1.76 5.75
C TYR A 51 8.73 0.53 6.62
N ALA A 52 7.73 -0.28 6.93
CA ALA A 52 7.86 -1.47 7.77
C ALA A 52 8.71 -2.58 7.11
N SER A 53 8.67 -2.70 5.79
CA SER A 53 9.45 -3.71 5.07
C SER A 53 10.94 -3.35 4.95
N PHE A 54 11.29 -2.06 5.12
CA PHE A 54 12.63 -1.55 4.87
C PHE A 54 13.70 -2.14 5.80
N PRO A 55 13.53 -2.20 7.13
CA PRO A 55 14.53 -2.78 8.03
C PRO A 55 14.81 -4.26 7.76
N VAL A 56 13.75 -5.05 7.52
CA VAL A 56 13.89 -6.49 7.24
C VAL A 56 14.59 -6.71 5.88
N ALA A 57 14.25 -5.89 4.89
CA ALA A 57 14.87 -5.96 3.57
C ALA A 57 16.36 -5.58 3.61
N LEU A 58 16.76 -4.61 4.42
CA LEU A 58 18.18 -4.31 4.65
C LEU A 58 18.89 -5.45 5.38
N ALA A 59 18.29 -5.96 6.45
CA ALA A 59 18.84 -7.08 7.21
C ALA A 59 19.01 -8.35 6.35
N SER A 60 18.14 -8.58 5.37
CA SER A 60 18.27 -9.72 4.45
C SER A 60 19.60 -9.72 3.66
N LYS A 61 20.16 -8.52 3.42
CA LYS A 61 21.47 -8.40 2.76
C LYS A 61 22.62 -8.90 3.60
N ILE A 62 22.56 -8.75 4.92
CA ILE A 62 23.59 -9.24 5.85
C ILE A 62 23.75 -10.76 5.74
N PHE A 63 22.64 -11.46 5.48
CA PHE A 63 22.59 -12.93 5.34
C PHE A 63 22.60 -13.41 3.88
N ASN A 64 22.80 -12.52 2.91
CA ASN A 64 22.71 -12.83 1.48
C ASN A 64 21.38 -13.51 1.07
N LEU A 65 20.31 -13.25 1.82
CA LEU A 65 19.00 -13.79 1.52
C LEU A 65 18.41 -13.10 0.28
N PRO A 66 17.77 -13.85 -0.63
CA PRO A 66 17.10 -13.26 -1.78
C PRO A 66 15.95 -12.38 -1.32
N LEU A 67 15.97 -11.10 -1.71
CA LEU A 67 14.91 -10.15 -1.47
C LEU A 67 14.01 -10.07 -2.70
N PHE A 68 12.72 -10.31 -2.53
CA PHE A 68 11.68 -10.05 -3.50
C PHE A 68 10.81 -8.91 -3.00
N ILE A 69 10.35 -8.03 -3.89
CA ILE A 69 9.44 -6.94 -3.53
C ILE A 69 8.20 -6.97 -4.40
N TYR A 70 7.09 -6.56 -3.82
CA TYR A 70 5.82 -6.37 -4.51
C TYR A 70 5.38 -4.90 -4.42
N GLU A 71 4.89 -4.37 -5.53
CA GLU A 71 4.32 -3.02 -5.59
C GLU A 71 2.92 -3.09 -6.17
N ASN A 72 1.96 -2.64 -5.38
CA ASN A 72 0.56 -2.59 -5.79
C ASN A 72 0.22 -1.32 -6.59
N ASN A 73 1.00 -0.25 -6.40
CA ASN A 73 0.75 1.03 -7.05
C ASN A 73 1.37 1.07 -8.46
N ILE A 74 0.81 1.93 -9.31
CA ILE A 74 1.35 2.19 -10.66
C ILE A 74 2.76 2.80 -10.60
N ILE A 75 3.08 3.53 -9.51
CA ILE A 75 4.37 4.15 -9.29
C ILE A 75 5.03 3.50 -8.07
N LEU A 76 6.30 3.11 -8.21
CA LEU A 76 7.06 2.58 -7.08
C LEU A 76 7.05 3.54 -5.89
N GLY A 77 6.61 3.04 -4.75
CA GLY A 77 6.71 3.75 -3.48
C GLY A 77 8.17 4.06 -3.11
N ARG A 78 8.39 5.06 -2.25
CA ARG A 78 9.75 5.52 -1.89
C ARG A 78 10.62 4.40 -1.34
N SER A 79 10.09 3.57 -0.45
CA SER A 79 10.80 2.40 0.08
C SER A 79 11.16 1.41 -1.03
N ASN A 80 10.20 1.06 -1.89
CA ASN A 80 10.42 0.12 -2.98
C ASN A 80 11.40 0.63 -4.04
N LYS A 81 11.52 1.95 -4.25
CA LYS A 81 12.56 2.54 -5.12
C LYS A 81 13.96 2.21 -4.63
N ILE A 82 14.18 2.29 -3.32
CA ILE A 82 15.47 1.96 -2.71
C ILE A 82 15.69 0.43 -2.71
N LEU A 83 14.67 -0.32 -2.29
CA LEU A 83 14.73 -1.77 -2.20
C LEU A 83 14.89 -2.46 -3.57
N ALA A 84 14.41 -1.84 -4.65
CA ALA A 84 14.59 -2.33 -6.02
C ALA A 84 16.06 -2.50 -6.39
N PHE A 85 16.95 -1.67 -5.84
CA PHE A 85 18.39 -1.80 -6.05
C PHE A 85 18.92 -3.15 -5.51
N PHE A 86 18.43 -3.55 -4.34
CA PHE A 86 18.87 -4.74 -3.62
C PHE A 86 18.06 -6.00 -3.97
N SER A 87 16.88 -5.83 -4.56
CA SER A 87 15.98 -6.96 -4.84
C SER A 87 16.47 -7.84 -5.97
N LYS A 88 16.21 -9.15 -5.85
CA LYS A 88 16.43 -10.15 -6.88
C LYS A 88 15.30 -10.14 -7.91
N LYS A 89 14.05 -9.94 -7.44
CA LYS A 89 12.85 -9.84 -8.28
C LYS A 89 11.93 -8.73 -7.78
N ILE A 90 11.21 -8.12 -8.73
CA ILE A 90 10.23 -7.06 -8.49
C ILE A 90 8.92 -7.50 -9.11
N PHE A 91 7.93 -7.73 -8.29
CA PHE A 91 6.59 -8.09 -8.72
C PHE A 91 5.71 -6.84 -8.72
N LEU A 92 4.99 -6.61 -9.79
CA LEU A 92 4.12 -5.45 -9.97
C LEU A 92 2.68 -5.90 -10.17
N ALA A 93 1.74 -5.19 -9.54
CA ALA A 93 0.32 -5.38 -9.82
C ALA A 93 -0.02 -4.94 -11.25
N LYS A 94 0.66 -3.90 -11.75
CA LYS A 94 0.53 -3.42 -13.14
C LYS A 94 1.88 -2.93 -13.64
N LYS A 95 2.18 -3.24 -14.90
CA LYS A 95 3.44 -2.83 -15.52
C LYS A 95 3.56 -1.30 -15.52
N ILE A 96 4.62 -0.82 -14.90
CA ILE A 96 4.94 0.60 -14.85
C ILE A 96 5.78 0.93 -16.08
N SER A 97 5.22 1.70 -17.00
CA SER A 97 5.90 1.95 -18.29
C SER A 97 6.86 3.14 -18.29
N LYS A 98 6.79 4.06 -17.32
CA LYS A 98 7.43 5.37 -17.53
C LYS A 98 8.57 5.78 -16.58
N ASN A 99 8.81 5.10 -15.46
CA ASN A 99 9.75 5.61 -14.45
C ASN A 99 10.71 4.56 -13.83
N LEU A 100 10.84 3.39 -14.45
CA LEU A 100 11.80 2.40 -13.97
C LEU A 100 13.09 2.48 -14.81
N PRO A 101 14.25 2.63 -14.16
CA PRO A 101 15.52 2.55 -14.86
C PRO A 101 15.66 1.23 -15.61
N ASN A 102 16.19 1.28 -16.83
CA ASN A 102 16.36 0.11 -17.70
C ASN A 102 17.07 -1.06 -17.01
N LYS A 103 17.95 -0.79 -16.05
CA LYS A 103 18.65 -1.80 -15.25
C LYS A 103 17.73 -2.73 -14.46
N TYR A 104 16.50 -2.35 -14.20
CA TYR A 104 15.54 -3.17 -13.43
C TYR A 104 14.59 -3.98 -14.32
N ILE A 105 14.52 -3.72 -15.61
CA ILE A 105 13.56 -4.38 -16.52
C ILE A 105 13.65 -5.91 -16.43
N LYS A 106 14.87 -6.46 -16.38
CA LYS A 106 15.08 -7.91 -16.27
C LYS A 106 14.63 -8.54 -14.94
N LYS A 107 14.39 -7.70 -13.92
CA LYS A 107 13.94 -8.16 -12.58
C LYS A 107 12.44 -8.03 -12.39
N ILE A 108 11.72 -7.42 -13.36
CA ILE A 108 10.31 -7.05 -13.23
C ILE A 108 9.42 -8.17 -13.78
N TYR A 109 8.42 -8.53 -12.98
CA TYR A 109 7.38 -9.47 -13.32
C TYR A 109 6.02 -8.83 -13.03
N GLU A 110 5.15 -8.76 -14.03
CA GLU A 110 3.75 -8.34 -13.82
C GLU A 110 2.96 -9.57 -13.36
N VAL A 111 2.35 -9.48 -12.19
CA VAL A 111 1.63 -10.60 -11.55
C VAL A 111 0.18 -10.27 -11.25
N GLY A 112 -0.23 -9.03 -11.49
CA GLY A 112 -1.56 -8.56 -11.14
C GLY A 112 -1.70 -8.16 -9.66
N PRO A 113 -2.86 -7.61 -9.28
CA PRO A 113 -3.16 -7.25 -7.90
C PRO A 113 -3.40 -8.52 -7.07
N ILE A 114 -2.92 -8.50 -5.82
CA ILE A 114 -3.21 -9.55 -4.84
C ILE A 114 -4.57 -9.23 -4.24
N LEU A 115 -5.56 -10.06 -4.57
CA LEU A 115 -6.95 -9.90 -4.13
C LEU A 115 -7.37 -11.08 -3.25
N ASP A 116 -8.28 -10.80 -2.30
CA ASP A 116 -8.94 -11.85 -1.54
C ASP A 116 -9.78 -12.75 -2.46
N LYS A 117 -9.76 -14.05 -2.22
CA LYS A 117 -10.57 -15.02 -3.00
C LYS A 117 -12.07 -14.68 -3.01
N LYS A 118 -12.58 -14.07 -1.92
CA LYS A 118 -13.98 -13.63 -1.84
C LYS A 118 -14.29 -12.54 -2.88
N ILE A 119 -13.33 -11.66 -3.16
CA ILE A 119 -13.48 -10.59 -4.16
C ILE A 119 -13.40 -11.18 -5.56
N ILE A 120 -12.45 -12.10 -5.80
CA ILE A 120 -12.28 -12.74 -7.11
C ILE A 120 -13.52 -13.56 -7.48
N ASN A 121 -14.11 -14.26 -6.52
CA ASN A 121 -15.28 -15.12 -6.73
C ASN A 121 -16.62 -14.37 -6.62
N TYR A 122 -16.59 -13.03 -6.39
CA TYR A 122 -17.80 -12.23 -6.29
C TYR A 122 -18.44 -12.07 -7.66
N LEU A 123 -19.61 -12.69 -7.84
CA LEU A 123 -20.46 -12.49 -9.00
C LEU A 123 -21.45 -11.36 -8.69
N PRO A 124 -21.38 -10.22 -9.40
CA PRO A 124 -22.33 -9.14 -9.16
C PRO A 124 -23.74 -9.59 -9.49
N LYS A 125 -24.67 -9.39 -8.55
CA LYS A 125 -26.09 -9.58 -8.84
C LYS A 125 -26.51 -8.61 -9.95
N LYS A 126 -27.15 -9.12 -11.02
CA LYS A 126 -27.72 -8.25 -12.06
C LYS A 126 -28.70 -7.26 -11.37
N LYS A 127 -28.38 -5.97 -11.44
CA LYS A 127 -29.34 -4.94 -11.03
C LYS A 127 -30.52 -4.98 -12.00
N ASN A 128 -31.72 -5.13 -11.47
CA ASN A 128 -32.93 -4.84 -12.25
C ASN A 128 -32.93 -3.33 -12.53
N ASN A 129 -32.71 -2.94 -13.77
CA ASN A 129 -32.55 -1.53 -14.23
C ASN A 129 -33.89 -0.73 -14.20
N GLN A 130 -34.88 -1.14 -13.43
CA GLN A 130 -36.18 -0.48 -13.38
C GLN A 130 -36.25 0.73 -12.43
N LYS A 131 -35.18 1.05 -11.71
CA LYS A 131 -35.18 2.23 -10.82
C LYS A 131 -34.55 3.43 -11.55
N LYS A 132 -35.32 4.52 -11.70
CA LYS A 132 -34.85 5.88 -12.08
C LYS A 132 -33.89 6.48 -11.05
N LEU A 133 -33.59 5.80 -9.96
CA LEU A 133 -32.81 6.29 -8.83
C LEU A 133 -31.31 6.01 -9.07
N PHE A 134 -30.51 7.07 -9.10
CA PHE A 134 -29.06 6.94 -9.13
C PHE A 134 -28.52 6.53 -7.76
N SER A 135 -27.89 5.37 -7.67
CA SER A 135 -27.18 4.95 -6.45
C SER A 135 -25.70 5.28 -6.57
N VAL A 136 -25.21 6.08 -5.63
CA VAL A 136 -23.79 6.52 -5.56
C VAL A 136 -23.17 5.94 -4.31
N LEU A 137 -22.07 5.19 -4.50
CA LEU A 137 -21.21 4.74 -3.41
C LEU A 137 -19.96 5.60 -3.35
N ILE A 138 -19.74 6.26 -2.21
CA ILE A 138 -18.60 7.13 -1.97
C ILE A 138 -17.64 6.43 -1.01
N LEU A 139 -16.45 6.11 -1.51
CA LEU A 139 -15.39 5.48 -0.74
C LEU A 139 -14.20 6.43 -0.65
N GLY A 140 -13.77 6.71 0.56
CA GLY A 140 -12.55 7.47 0.83
C GLY A 140 -11.42 6.56 1.32
N GLY A 141 -10.17 6.88 0.96
CA GLY A 141 -9.03 6.34 1.68
C GLY A 141 -8.93 6.94 3.08
N SER A 142 -8.00 6.45 3.89
CA SER A 142 -7.81 6.85 5.30
C SER A 142 -7.69 8.38 5.54
N GLN A 143 -7.28 9.15 4.54
CA GLN A 143 -7.18 10.61 4.63
C GLN A 143 -8.32 11.35 3.91
N GLY A 144 -9.00 10.72 2.97
CA GLY A 144 -10.08 11.32 2.18
C GLY A 144 -11.45 11.28 2.85
N ALA A 145 -11.67 10.32 3.76
CA ALA A 145 -12.98 10.14 4.40
C ALA A 145 -13.47 11.37 5.16
N LYS A 146 -12.56 12.13 5.82
CA LYS A 146 -12.93 13.34 6.57
C LYS A 146 -13.41 14.45 5.64
N ILE A 147 -12.67 14.78 4.60
CA ILE A 147 -13.01 15.86 3.65
C ILE A 147 -14.30 15.53 2.87
N PHE A 148 -14.53 14.24 2.58
CA PHE A 148 -15.76 13.82 1.93
C PHE A 148 -16.98 13.97 2.85
N GLY A 149 -16.81 13.78 4.17
CA GLY A 149 -17.87 14.05 5.15
C GLY A 149 -18.34 15.50 5.16
N GLU A 150 -17.45 16.44 4.87
CA GLU A 150 -17.74 17.86 4.85
C GLU A 150 -18.35 18.32 3.50
N ILE A 151 -17.82 17.85 2.37
CA ILE A 151 -18.16 18.37 1.04
C ILE A 151 -19.36 17.64 0.42
N ILE A 152 -19.42 16.32 0.55
CA ILE A 152 -20.41 15.50 -0.16
C ILE A 152 -21.86 15.82 0.22
N PRO A 153 -22.23 16.03 1.51
CA PRO A 153 -23.61 16.35 1.86
C PRO A 153 -24.14 17.60 1.14
N SER A 154 -23.32 18.64 1.04
CA SER A 154 -23.68 19.88 0.34
C SER A 154 -23.86 19.64 -1.16
N ALA A 155 -22.96 18.90 -1.78
CA ALA A 155 -23.05 18.55 -3.21
C ALA A 155 -24.32 17.73 -3.53
N ILE A 156 -24.65 16.75 -2.67
CA ILE A 156 -25.86 15.95 -2.84
C ILE A 156 -27.13 16.80 -2.66
N SER A 157 -27.13 17.76 -1.74
CA SER A 157 -28.26 18.69 -1.58
C SER A 157 -28.49 19.53 -2.84
N MET A 158 -27.41 20.00 -3.49
CA MET A 158 -27.50 20.72 -4.76
C MET A 158 -28.12 19.85 -5.88
N ILE A 159 -27.65 18.62 -6.02
CA ILE A 159 -28.17 17.68 -7.01
C ILE A 159 -29.65 17.39 -6.80
N LYS A 160 -30.11 17.22 -5.54
CA LYS A 160 -31.50 17.00 -5.21
C LYS A 160 -32.36 18.22 -5.52
N ASN A 161 -31.87 19.43 -5.28
CA ASN A 161 -32.56 20.68 -5.61
C ASN A 161 -32.75 20.88 -7.12
N GLU A 162 -31.89 20.27 -7.95
CA GLU A 162 -32.04 20.22 -9.41
C GLU A 162 -33.03 19.13 -9.88
N GLY A 163 -33.70 18.45 -8.96
CA GLY A 163 -34.75 17.46 -9.28
C GLY A 163 -34.24 16.04 -9.53
N PHE A 164 -32.97 15.73 -9.26
CA PHE A 164 -32.47 14.39 -9.38
C PHE A 164 -32.67 13.55 -8.12
N GLU A 165 -33.26 12.38 -8.26
CA GLU A 165 -33.35 11.40 -7.18
C GLU A 165 -32.04 10.61 -7.04
N VAL A 166 -31.33 10.78 -5.93
CA VAL A 166 -30.04 10.14 -5.66
C VAL A 166 -30.06 9.43 -4.31
N GLU A 167 -29.70 8.15 -4.31
CA GLU A 167 -29.40 7.36 -3.12
C GLU A 167 -27.90 7.36 -2.90
N VAL A 168 -27.44 7.74 -1.70
CA VAL A 168 -26.01 7.86 -1.41
C VAL A 168 -25.63 6.95 -0.25
N MET A 169 -24.63 6.11 -0.47
CA MET A 169 -23.92 5.38 0.57
C MET A 169 -22.51 5.94 0.68
N GLN A 170 -22.13 6.40 1.86
CA GLN A 170 -20.81 7.00 2.09
C GLN A 170 -20.08 6.31 3.24
N GLN A 171 -18.82 6.03 3.02
CA GLN A 171 -17.93 5.60 4.09
C GLN A 171 -17.59 6.79 4.98
N CYS A 172 -17.99 6.73 6.25
CA CYS A 172 -17.64 7.71 7.27
C CYS A 172 -16.56 7.15 8.22
N LEU A 173 -15.80 8.06 8.84
CA LEU A 173 -14.96 7.69 9.99
C LEU A 173 -15.90 7.38 11.16
N LYS A 174 -15.57 6.38 11.96
CA LYS A 174 -16.18 6.24 13.29
C LYS A 174 -15.57 7.34 14.16
N ASP A 175 -16.43 8.16 14.75
CA ASP A 175 -16.08 9.07 15.83
C ASP A 175 -15.61 8.30 17.06
#